data_81afddbca823cd986f6c530eee4286a7
#
_entry.id   81afddbca823cd986f6c530eee4286a7
#
_cell.length_a   1.000
_cell.length_b   1.000
_cell.length_c   1.000
_cell.angle_alpha   90.00
_cell.angle_beta   90.00
_cell.angle_gamma   90.00
#
_symmetry.space_group_name_H-M   'P 1'
#
loop_
_entity.id
_entity.type
_entity.pdbx_description
1 polymer ?
#
loop_
_entity_poly.entity_id
_entity_poly.type
_entity_poly.pdbx_seq_one_letter_code
_entity_poly.pdbx_strand_id
1 'polypeptide(L)'
;MYQPEKQQTEVFAENLMDILSRKRMSQNQLAKKMGISAMSVNNWARGLSMPRNDRIDQMCQILNVQRSDLLTDKSQIPNLSVPAAYPVPILGLICAGDGIDEEQNFDGYFFVDNSIRADYCLRVEGDSMKDANINHGDIAFIRKSYSFINGGIYAVVFGEDRIAVLKKVYQQGDNLLLMPCNQRYDPITVPASEVKTVGECIGVYSPRSN
;
A
#
# COMPACT_ATOMS: atom_id res chain seq x y z
N MET A 1 13.57 19.89 -24.93
CA MET A 1 12.84 21.00 -24.28
C MET A 1 13.62 21.38 -23.03
N TYR A 2 14.14 22.60 -22.97
CA TYR A 2 14.90 23.12 -21.83
C TYR A 2 13.89 23.39 -20.71
N GLN A 3 13.96 22.64 -19.59
CA GLN A 3 13.23 23.00 -18.37
C GLN A 3 14.09 24.00 -17.59
N PRO A 4 13.57 25.17 -17.22
CA PRO A 4 14.30 26.10 -16.38
C PRO A 4 14.61 25.45 -15.02
N GLU A 5 15.82 25.70 -14.50
CA GLU A 5 16.20 25.26 -13.15
C GLU A 5 15.19 25.82 -12.13
N LYS A 6 14.62 24.93 -11.31
CA LYS A 6 13.72 25.33 -10.22
C LYS A 6 14.47 26.18 -9.19
N GLN A 7 13.80 27.18 -8.66
CA GLN A 7 14.37 27.96 -7.55
C GLN A 7 14.52 27.07 -6.31
N GLN A 8 15.56 27.28 -5.51
CA GLN A 8 15.82 26.49 -4.29
C GLN A 8 14.65 26.50 -3.30
N THR A 9 13.87 27.58 -3.25
CA THR A 9 12.66 27.71 -2.45
C THR A 9 11.55 26.77 -2.89
N GLU A 10 11.40 26.56 -4.21
CA GLU A 10 10.42 25.66 -4.79
C GLU A 10 10.79 24.19 -4.52
N VAL A 11 12.07 23.84 -4.75
CA VAL A 11 12.60 22.50 -4.44
C VAL A 11 12.39 22.17 -2.97
N PHE A 12 12.71 23.10 -2.09
CA PHE A 12 12.52 22.92 -0.65
C PHE A 12 11.03 22.72 -0.30
N ALA A 13 10.15 23.54 -0.87
CA ALA A 13 8.71 23.47 -0.60
C ALA A 13 8.12 22.11 -1.04
N GLU A 14 8.43 21.65 -2.25
CA GLU A 14 7.98 20.36 -2.78
C GLU A 14 8.47 19.21 -1.90
N ASN A 15 9.76 19.19 -1.55
CA ASN A 15 10.33 18.16 -0.70
C ASN A 15 9.73 18.16 0.71
N LEU A 16 9.53 19.35 1.29
CA LEU A 16 8.90 19.48 2.63
C LEU A 16 7.48 18.93 2.62
N MET A 17 6.68 19.28 1.61
CA MET A 17 5.30 18.82 1.52
C MET A 17 5.22 17.30 1.29
N ASP A 18 6.10 16.73 0.47
CA ASP A 18 6.22 15.30 0.25
C ASP A 18 6.58 14.55 1.56
N ILE A 19 7.58 15.06 2.32
CA ILE A 19 7.99 14.46 3.59
C ILE A 19 6.86 14.55 4.62
N LEU A 20 6.17 15.70 4.74
CA LEU A 20 5.05 15.86 5.66
C LEU A 20 3.91 14.89 5.33
N SER A 21 3.59 14.73 4.05
CA SER A 21 2.57 13.80 3.57
C SER A 21 2.93 12.35 3.96
N ARG A 22 4.15 11.90 3.65
CA ARG A 22 4.63 10.56 4.01
C ARG A 22 4.64 10.29 5.51
N LYS A 23 4.92 11.33 6.31
CA LYS A 23 4.95 11.25 7.79
C LYS A 23 3.58 11.52 8.43
N ARG A 24 2.53 11.77 7.65
CA ARG A 24 1.19 12.13 8.12
C ARG A 24 1.22 13.28 9.15
N MET A 25 2.13 14.21 8.96
CA MET A 25 2.32 15.36 9.84
C MET A 25 1.78 16.62 9.15
N SER A 26 0.91 17.35 9.83
CA SER A 26 0.46 18.65 9.32
C SER A 26 1.52 19.74 9.53
N GLN A 27 1.44 20.82 8.74
CA GLN A 27 2.30 22.01 8.91
C GLN A 27 2.18 22.60 10.32
N ASN A 28 0.98 22.61 10.90
CA ASN A 28 0.74 23.08 12.27
C ASN A 28 1.42 22.18 13.31
N GLN A 29 1.41 20.87 13.12
CA GLN A 29 2.12 19.93 14.00
C GLN A 29 3.64 20.13 13.92
N LEU A 30 4.19 20.34 12.72
CA LEU A 30 5.60 20.64 12.53
C LEU A 30 5.96 21.96 13.24
N ALA A 31 5.18 23.04 13.02
CA ALA A 31 5.37 24.33 13.65
C ALA A 31 5.41 24.22 15.18
N LYS A 32 4.47 23.47 15.76
CA LYS A 32 4.40 23.20 17.21
C LYS A 32 5.66 22.48 17.71
N LYS A 33 6.11 21.44 16.99
CA LYS A 33 7.33 20.69 17.36
C LYS A 33 8.60 21.53 17.24
N MET A 34 8.64 22.47 16.30
CA MET A 34 9.77 23.38 16.10
C MET A 34 9.74 24.61 17.04
N GLY A 35 8.64 24.85 17.75
CA GLY A 35 8.47 26.04 18.59
C GLY A 35 8.41 27.34 17.79
N ILE A 36 7.83 27.33 16.59
CA ILE A 36 7.70 28.49 15.69
C ILE A 36 6.25 28.72 15.26
N SER A 37 6.01 29.86 14.58
CA SER A 37 4.67 30.16 14.06
C SER A 37 4.28 29.24 12.91
N ALA A 38 3.00 28.89 12.82
CA ALA A 38 2.45 28.13 11.70
C ALA A 38 2.63 28.87 10.37
N MET A 39 2.61 30.21 10.39
CA MET A 39 2.84 31.07 9.23
C MET A 39 4.25 30.86 8.65
N SER A 40 5.28 30.67 9.49
CA SER A 40 6.64 30.39 9.00
C SER A 40 6.70 29.11 8.22
N VAL A 41 6.13 28.00 8.75
CA VAL A 41 6.08 26.72 8.04
C VAL A 41 5.25 26.80 6.78
N ASN A 42 4.12 27.52 6.80
CA ASN A 42 3.29 27.74 5.62
C ASN A 42 4.06 28.49 4.51
N ASN A 43 4.80 29.55 4.86
CA ASN A 43 5.60 30.28 3.87
C ASN A 43 6.68 29.38 3.25
N TRP A 44 7.32 28.53 4.03
CA TRP A 44 8.28 27.54 3.52
C TRP A 44 7.63 26.50 2.61
N ALA A 45 6.49 25.95 3.02
CA ALA A 45 5.73 24.96 2.27
C ALA A 45 5.13 25.51 0.96
N ARG A 46 5.01 26.83 0.83
CA ARG A 46 4.57 27.52 -0.39
C ARG A 46 5.72 28.05 -1.24
N GLY A 47 6.97 27.83 -0.84
CA GLY A 47 8.13 28.35 -1.56
C GLY A 47 8.31 29.87 -1.48
N LEU A 48 7.62 30.56 -0.57
CA LEU A 48 7.67 32.00 -0.42
C LEU A 48 8.93 32.50 0.33
N SER A 49 9.55 31.61 1.09
CA SER A 49 10.80 31.90 1.81
C SER A 49 11.55 30.61 2.12
N MET A 50 12.86 30.75 2.39
CA MET A 50 13.72 29.66 2.81
C MET A 50 13.95 29.72 4.34
N PRO A 51 13.90 28.57 5.06
CA PRO A 51 14.35 28.54 6.44
C PRO A 51 15.87 28.75 6.53
N ARG A 52 16.33 29.28 7.67
CA ARG A 52 17.77 29.34 7.97
C ARG A 52 18.32 27.93 8.24
N ASN A 53 19.64 27.79 8.13
CA ASN A 53 20.30 26.49 8.29
C ASN A 53 19.99 25.78 9.61
N ASP A 54 19.95 26.50 10.71
CA ASP A 54 19.58 25.99 12.04
C ASP A 54 18.17 25.39 12.06
N ARG A 55 17.24 26.01 11.32
CA ARG A 55 15.86 25.52 11.20
C ARG A 55 15.75 24.30 10.30
N ILE A 56 16.57 24.21 9.26
CA ILE A 56 16.67 23.02 8.42
C ILE A 56 17.19 21.84 9.25
N ASP A 57 18.24 22.05 10.06
CA ASP A 57 18.79 20.99 10.92
C ASP A 57 17.78 20.53 11.98
N GLN A 58 17.04 21.48 12.58
CA GLN A 58 15.96 21.17 13.51
C GLN A 58 14.84 20.33 12.82
N MET A 59 14.46 20.69 11.59
CA MET A 59 13.49 19.91 10.81
C MET A 59 14.00 18.51 10.52
N CYS A 60 15.26 18.37 10.11
CA CYS A 60 15.87 17.06 9.85
C CYS A 60 15.78 16.15 11.07
N GLN A 61 16.04 16.66 12.26
CA GLN A 61 15.91 15.90 13.50
C GLN A 61 14.46 15.51 13.79
N ILE A 62 13.51 16.48 13.71
CA ILE A 62 12.09 16.24 14.01
C ILE A 62 11.46 15.26 13.02
N LEU A 63 11.82 15.40 11.75
CA LEU A 63 11.28 14.59 10.66
C LEU A 63 12.07 13.28 10.44
N ASN A 64 13.21 13.11 11.10
CA ASN A 64 14.14 11.99 10.91
C ASN A 64 14.47 11.78 9.42
N VAL A 65 15.04 12.83 8.81
CA VAL A 65 15.46 12.86 7.39
C VAL A 65 16.83 13.53 7.27
N GLN A 66 17.50 13.36 6.14
CA GLN A 66 18.76 14.03 5.84
C GLN A 66 18.52 15.41 5.22
N ARG A 67 19.50 16.32 5.32
CA ARG A 67 19.42 17.64 4.66
C ARG A 67 19.22 17.53 3.16
N SER A 68 19.84 16.54 2.52
CA SER A 68 19.69 16.25 1.10
C SER A 68 18.23 15.96 0.72
N ASP A 69 17.45 15.34 1.61
CA ASP A 69 16.05 15.03 1.37
C ASP A 69 15.18 16.29 1.21
N LEU A 70 15.60 17.39 1.87
CA LEU A 70 14.93 18.68 1.82
C LEU A 70 15.47 19.61 0.71
N LEU A 71 16.78 19.52 0.39
CA LEU A 71 17.48 20.52 -0.41
C LEU A 71 17.80 20.05 -1.85
N THR A 72 17.80 18.74 -2.12
CA THR A 72 18.17 18.25 -3.45
C THR A 72 16.97 18.26 -4.40
N ASP A 73 17.15 18.86 -5.56
CA ASP A 73 16.18 18.76 -6.65
C ASP A 73 16.20 17.34 -7.23
N LYS A 74 15.19 16.57 -6.86
CA LYS A 74 15.03 15.17 -7.31
C LYS A 74 14.64 15.09 -8.79
N SER A 75 14.13 16.16 -9.38
CA SER A 75 13.79 16.21 -10.80
C SER A 75 15.02 16.21 -11.71
N GLN A 76 16.18 16.62 -11.16
CA GLN A 76 17.45 16.70 -11.89
C GLN A 76 18.24 15.37 -11.88
N ILE A 77 17.80 14.36 -11.12
CA ILE A 77 18.45 13.06 -11.11
C ILE A 77 17.84 12.22 -12.25
N PRO A 78 18.56 11.98 -13.38
CA PRO A 78 18.05 11.17 -14.47
C PRO A 78 17.67 9.78 -13.92
N ASN A 79 16.44 9.35 -14.14
CA ASN A 79 15.87 8.07 -13.68
C ASN A 79 15.59 7.93 -12.17
N LEU A 80 15.66 8.98 -11.36
CA LEU A 80 15.06 8.96 -10.03
C LEU A 80 13.62 9.51 -10.09
N SER A 81 12.76 8.88 -10.86
CA SER A 81 11.35 8.90 -10.51
C SER A 81 11.23 8.07 -9.23
N VAL A 82 11.21 8.71 -8.07
CA VAL A 82 10.71 8.04 -6.87
C VAL A 82 9.26 7.70 -7.20
N PRO A 83 8.91 6.43 -7.40
CA PRO A 83 7.52 6.08 -7.63
C PRO A 83 6.73 6.67 -6.47
N ALA A 84 5.67 7.41 -6.76
CA ALA A 84 4.78 7.89 -5.70
C ALA A 84 4.21 6.64 -5.01
N ALA A 85 4.87 6.22 -3.94
CA ALA A 85 4.44 5.06 -3.18
C ALA A 85 3.25 5.46 -2.34
N TYR A 86 2.13 4.78 -2.52
CA TYR A 86 0.95 4.97 -1.70
C TYR A 86 0.75 3.77 -0.76
N PRO A 87 0.23 4.02 0.46
CA PRO A 87 0.00 2.97 1.43
C PRO A 87 -1.24 2.16 1.06
N VAL A 88 -1.08 0.85 0.93
CA VAL A 88 -2.18 -0.11 0.82
C VAL A 88 -2.31 -0.83 2.15
N PRO A 89 -3.48 -0.85 2.81
CA PRO A 89 -3.64 -1.49 4.10
C PRO A 89 -3.43 -3.00 3.97
N ILE A 90 -2.68 -3.58 4.92
CA ILE A 90 -2.58 -5.03 5.10
C ILE A 90 -3.68 -5.41 6.07
N LEU A 91 -4.56 -6.30 5.63
CA LEU A 91 -5.59 -6.87 6.46
C LEU A 91 -5.17 -8.29 6.87
N GLY A 92 -5.32 -8.60 8.14
CA GLY A 92 -5.10 -9.94 8.67
C GLY A 92 -6.23 -10.90 8.26
N LEU A 93 -6.86 -11.54 9.23
CA LEU A 93 -8.02 -12.40 8.98
C LEU A 93 -9.22 -11.57 8.51
N ILE A 94 -9.67 -11.76 7.27
CA ILE A 94 -10.94 -11.20 6.80
C ILE A 94 -12.04 -12.18 7.14
N CYS A 95 -12.92 -11.82 8.08
CA CYS A 95 -14.16 -12.52 8.35
C CYS A 95 -15.30 -11.93 7.50
N ALA A 96 -16.15 -12.76 6.90
CA ALA A 96 -17.33 -12.27 6.19
C ALA A 96 -18.41 -11.82 7.19
N GLY A 97 -18.37 -10.54 7.56
CA GLY A 97 -19.48 -9.80 8.15
C GLY A 97 -20.14 -8.88 7.11
N ASP A 98 -20.98 -7.94 7.54
CA ASP A 98 -21.65 -6.96 6.65
C ASP A 98 -20.70 -5.87 6.10
N GLY A 99 -19.41 -6.08 6.14
CA GLY A 99 -18.33 -5.27 5.62
C GLY A 99 -16.98 -5.90 5.97
N ILE A 100 -15.92 -5.49 5.24
CA ILE A 100 -14.56 -5.70 5.70
C ILE A 100 -14.38 -4.69 6.82
N ASP A 101 -14.35 -5.14 8.07
CA ASP A 101 -14.06 -4.27 9.21
C ASP A 101 -12.55 -4.00 9.21
N GLU A 102 -12.17 -2.96 8.44
CA GLU A 102 -10.77 -2.58 8.21
C GLU A 102 -10.07 -2.19 9.53
N GLU A 103 -10.84 -1.70 10.52
CA GLU A 103 -10.28 -1.25 11.79
C GLU A 103 -9.90 -2.41 12.73
N GLN A 104 -10.66 -3.52 12.71
CA GLN A 104 -10.41 -4.67 13.61
C GLN A 104 -9.32 -5.62 13.10
N ASN A 105 -9.04 -5.63 11.78
CA ASN A 105 -8.12 -6.58 11.14
C ASN A 105 -6.89 -5.91 10.53
N PHE A 106 -6.60 -4.68 10.91
CA PHE A 106 -5.49 -3.90 10.36
C PHE A 106 -4.13 -4.37 10.90
N ASP A 107 -3.24 -4.83 10.00
CA ASP A 107 -1.88 -5.33 10.29
C ASP A 107 -0.77 -4.42 9.71
N GLY A 108 -1.11 -3.16 9.38
CA GLY A 108 -0.15 -2.18 8.87
C GLY A 108 -0.38 -1.78 7.42
N TYR A 109 0.66 -1.22 6.79
CA TYR A 109 0.60 -0.77 5.40
C TYR A 109 1.73 -1.39 4.59
N PHE A 110 1.43 -1.77 3.36
CA PHE A 110 2.40 -2.05 2.32
C PHE A 110 2.47 -0.86 1.36
N PHE A 111 3.67 -0.38 1.05
CA PHE A 111 3.85 0.76 0.15
C PHE A 111 4.12 0.27 -1.27
N VAL A 112 3.24 0.64 -2.20
CA VAL A 112 3.32 0.27 -3.62
C VAL A 112 3.43 1.51 -4.49
N ASP A 113 4.01 1.36 -5.68
CA ASP A 113 3.96 2.41 -6.68
C ASP A 113 2.60 2.45 -7.41
N ASN A 114 2.38 3.51 -8.19
CA ASN A 114 1.11 3.73 -8.90
C ASN A 114 0.78 2.68 -9.98
N SER A 115 1.69 1.77 -10.32
CA SER A 115 1.44 0.69 -11.28
C SER A 115 0.62 -0.45 -10.66
N ILE A 116 0.71 -0.62 -9.33
CA ILE A 116 -0.02 -1.65 -8.59
C ILE A 116 -1.30 -1.04 -8.02
N ARG A 117 -2.44 -1.32 -8.64
CA ARG A 117 -3.76 -0.82 -8.18
C ARG A 117 -4.43 -1.84 -7.28
N ALA A 118 -3.90 -1.99 -6.07
CA ALA A 118 -4.50 -2.81 -5.03
C ALA A 118 -5.37 -1.95 -4.09
N ASP A 119 -6.51 -2.49 -3.68
CA ASP A 119 -7.37 -1.84 -2.68
C ASP A 119 -6.91 -2.18 -1.26
N TYR A 120 -6.42 -3.40 -1.06
CA TYR A 120 -5.82 -3.88 0.20
C TYR A 120 -4.88 -5.05 -0.07
N CYS A 121 -4.14 -5.43 0.95
CA CYS A 121 -3.26 -6.59 0.95
C CYS A 121 -3.76 -7.65 1.96
N LEU A 122 -3.47 -8.91 1.66
CA LEU A 122 -3.69 -10.03 2.58
C LEU A 122 -2.36 -10.71 2.88
N ARG A 123 -2.14 -11.06 4.14
CA ARG A 123 -1.06 -11.96 4.50
C ARG A 123 -1.49 -13.39 4.20
N VAL A 124 -0.66 -14.09 3.43
CA VAL A 124 -0.94 -15.48 3.03
C VAL A 124 -0.62 -16.42 4.18
N GLU A 125 -1.58 -17.25 4.55
CA GLU A 125 -1.41 -18.32 5.50
C GLU A 125 -1.55 -19.68 4.81
N GLY A 126 -0.70 -20.64 5.22
CA GLY A 126 -0.68 -21.98 4.63
C GLY A 126 0.03 -22.07 3.29
N ASP A 127 -0.07 -23.23 2.65
CA ASP A 127 0.67 -23.57 1.43
C ASP A 127 -0.24 -24.06 0.28
N SER A 128 -1.55 -23.83 0.38
CA SER A 128 -2.52 -24.33 -0.60
C SER A 128 -2.34 -23.75 -2.02
N MET A 129 -1.55 -22.68 -2.17
CA MET A 129 -1.31 -21.98 -3.43
C MET A 129 0.17 -22.01 -3.86
N LYS A 130 0.99 -22.88 -3.26
CA LYS A 130 2.46 -22.89 -3.49
C LYS A 130 2.86 -23.15 -4.94
N ASP A 131 2.12 -23.98 -5.68
CA ASP A 131 2.42 -24.30 -7.07
C ASP A 131 2.06 -23.13 -8.03
N ALA A 132 1.41 -22.08 -7.49
CA ALA A 132 1.26 -20.77 -8.13
C ALA A 132 2.30 -19.75 -7.61
N ASN A 133 3.37 -20.20 -6.94
CA ASN A 133 4.38 -19.37 -6.29
C ASN A 133 3.82 -18.39 -5.25
N ILE A 134 2.75 -18.78 -4.55
CA ILE A 134 2.17 -18.04 -3.43
C ILE A 134 2.38 -18.88 -2.17
N ASN A 135 3.22 -18.40 -1.26
CA ASN A 135 3.72 -19.13 -0.12
C ASN A 135 3.24 -18.52 1.21
N HIS A 136 3.33 -19.30 2.27
CA HIS A 136 3.08 -18.80 3.62
C HIS A 136 3.98 -17.59 3.93
N GLY A 137 3.39 -16.53 4.48
CA GLY A 137 4.08 -15.27 4.80
C GLY A 137 4.14 -14.25 3.67
N ASP A 138 3.77 -14.62 2.44
CA ASP A 138 3.67 -13.67 1.32
C ASP A 138 2.58 -12.62 1.59
N ILE A 139 2.70 -11.48 0.90
CA ILE A 139 1.69 -10.43 0.89
C ILE A 139 1.00 -10.41 -0.48
N ALA A 140 -0.26 -10.81 -0.51
CA ALA A 140 -1.08 -10.80 -1.72
C ALA A 140 -1.75 -9.42 -1.90
N PHE A 141 -1.61 -8.82 -3.09
CA PHE A 141 -2.27 -7.57 -3.48
C PHE A 141 -3.65 -7.89 -4.03
N ILE A 142 -4.67 -7.34 -3.41
CA ILE A 142 -6.06 -7.62 -3.75
C ILE A 142 -6.73 -6.38 -4.32
N ARG A 143 -7.38 -6.55 -5.46
CA ARG A 143 -8.25 -5.56 -6.08
C ARG A 143 -9.70 -6.01 -5.90
N LYS A 144 -10.55 -5.16 -5.33
CA LYS A 144 -11.98 -5.44 -5.17
C LYS A 144 -12.60 -5.80 -6.52
N SER A 145 -13.26 -6.93 -6.59
CA SER A 145 -13.93 -7.41 -7.80
C SER A 145 -15.18 -8.18 -7.41
N TYR A 146 -16.25 -7.94 -8.13
CA TYR A 146 -17.55 -8.60 -7.93
C TYR A 146 -17.84 -9.64 -9.01
N SER A 147 -16.91 -9.84 -9.94
CA SER A 147 -16.97 -10.83 -11.01
C SER A 147 -15.65 -11.60 -11.08
N PHE A 148 -15.71 -12.83 -11.61
CA PHE A 148 -14.50 -13.62 -11.79
C PHE A 148 -14.22 -13.91 -13.26
N ILE A 149 -12.94 -14.11 -13.54
CA ILE A 149 -12.44 -14.73 -14.77
C ILE A 149 -12.06 -16.16 -14.41
N ASN A 150 -12.57 -17.14 -15.16
CA ASN A 150 -12.25 -18.55 -14.93
C ASN A 150 -10.74 -18.80 -14.91
N GLY A 151 -10.28 -19.44 -13.86
CA GLY A 151 -8.86 -19.71 -13.62
C GLY A 151 -8.08 -18.57 -13.00
N GLY A 152 -8.71 -17.42 -12.74
CA GLY A 152 -8.11 -16.33 -11.94
C GLY A 152 -7.97 -16.71 -10.47
N ILE A 153 -7.04 -16.06 -9.79
CA ILE A 153 -6.82 -16.24 -8.33
C ILE A 153 -7.59 -15.16 -7.60
N TYR A 154 -8.44 -15.58 -6.68
CA TYR A 154 -9.30 -14.68 -5.90
C TYR A 154 -9.21 -14.96 -4.41
N ALA A 155 -9.34 -13.91 -3.62
CA ALA A 155 -9.67 -14.03 -2.22
C ALA A 155 -11.18 -14.28 -2.12
N VAL A 156 -11.56 -15.40 -1.54
CA VAL A 156 -12.95 -15.83 -1.39
C VAL A 156 -13.22 -16.26 0.04
N VAL A 157 -14.44 -16.03 0.49
CA VAL A 157 -14.93 -16.48 1.80
C VAL A 157 -16.08 -17.44 1.57
N PHE A 158 -16.03 -18.61 2.18
CA PHE A 158 -17.08 -19.62 2.13
C PHE A 158 -17.05 -20.46 3.41
N GLY A 159 -18.11 -21.24 3.64
CA GLY A 159 -18.22 -22.11 4.81
C GLY A 159 -18.50 -21.37 6.12
N GLU A 160 -18.45 -22.10 7.24
CA GLU A 160 -18.84 -21.60 8.55
C GLU A 160 -17.76 -20.69 9.18
N ASP A 161 -16.49 -20.95 8.90
CA ASP A 161 -15.35 -20.19 9.48
C ASP A 161 -15.25 -18.77 8.94
N ARG A 162 -15.88 -18.49 7.80
CA ARG A 162 -15.94 -17.16 7.16
C ARG A 162 -14.59 -16.45 7.00
N ILE A 163 -13.51 -17.24 6.83
CA ILE A 163 -12.15 -16.72 6.64
C ILE A 163 -11.87 -16.62 5.14
N ALA A 164 -11.24 -15.52 4.72
CA ALA A 164 -10.82 -15.35 3.35
C ALA A 164 -9.63 -16.26 3.02
N VAL A 165 -9.75 -17.01 1.93
CA VAL A 165 -8.70 -17.88 1.39
C VAL A 165 -8.43 -17.56 -0.06
N LEU A 166 -7.18 -17.75 -0.51
CA LEU A 166 -6.82 -17.64 -1.92
C LEU A 166 -7.05 -18.98 -2.63
N LYS A 167 -7.78 -18.93 -3.76
CA LYS A 167 -8.02 -20.09 -4.62
C LYS A 167 -8.09 -19.65 -6.09
N LYS A 168 -7.77 -20.57 -7.03
CA LYS A 168 -8.23 -20.41 -8.40
C LYS A 168 -9.71 -20.70 -8.45
N VAL A 169 -10.46 -19.82 -9.10
CA VAL A 169 -11.93 -19.92 -9.18
C VAL A 169 -12.38 -20.28 -10.59
N TYR A 170 -13.21 -21.31 -10.71
CA TYR A 170 -13.85 -21.70 -11.94
C TYR A 170 -15.36 -21.81 -11.74
N GLN A 171 -16.14 -21.24 -12.66
CA GLN A 171 -17.59 -21.39 -12.62
C GLN A 171 -18.03 -22.67 -13.32
N GLN A 172 -18.89 -23.45 -12.67
CA GLN A 172 -19.48 -24.69 -13.18
C GLN A 172 -21.00 -24.66 -12.94
N GLY A 173 -21.72 -24.05 -13.88
CA GLY A 173 -23.16 -23.81 -13.72
C GLY A 173 -23.43 -22.90 -12.53
N ASP A 174 -24.27 -23.37 -11.60
CA ASP A 174 -24.61 -22.65 -10.36
C ASP A 174 -23.58 -22.82 -9.23
N ASN A 175 -22.51 -23.58 -9.48
CA ASN A 175 -21.46 -23.84 -8.50
C ASN A 175 -20.15 -23.16 -8.88
N LEU A 176 -19.30 -22.93 -7.89
CA LEU A 176 -17.91 -22.55 -8.05
C LEU A 176 -17.01 -23.71 -7.63
N LEU A 177 -16.03 -24.01 -8.47
CA LEU A 177 -14.91 -24.88 -8.15
C LEU A 177 -13.77 -24.02 -7.64
N LEU A 178 -13.43 -24.16 -6.36
CA LEU A 178 -12.33 -23.52 -5.69
C LEU A 178 -11.11 -24.44 -5.72
N MET A 179 -10.21 -24.16 -6.66
CA MET A 179 -9.05 -25.00 -6.95
C MET A 179 -7.82 -24.54 -6.16
N PRO A 180 -7.24 -25.34 -5.29
CA PRO A 180 -5.92 -25.10 -4.73
C PRO A 180 -4.83 -25.26 -5.79
N CYS A 181 -3.70 -24.61 -5.61
CA CYS A 181 -2.48 -24.81 -6.40
C CYS A 181 -1.44 -25.55 -5.55
N ASN A 182 -1.83 -26.71 -5.04
CA ASN A 182 -0.98 -27.65 -4.33
C ASN A 182 -1.70 -29.02 -4.33
N GLN A 183 -1.03 -30.03 -4.85
CA GLN A 183 -1.59 -31.39 -5.00
C GLN A 183 -1.96 -32.08 -3.67
N ARG A 184 -1.56 -31.52 -2.53
CA ARG A 184 -1.94 -32.04 -1.20
C ARG A 184 -3.36 -31.68 -0.76
N TYR A 185 -4.02 -30.80 -1.50
CA TYR A 185 -5.34 -30.28 -1.19
C TYR A 185 -6.32 -30.63 -2.30
N ASP A 186 -7.48 -31.12 -1.95
CA ASP A 186 -8.54 -31.40 -2.91
C ASP A 186 -9.26 -30.12 -3.32
N PRO A 187 -9.75 -30.05 -4.59
CA PRO A 187 -10.66 -29.00 -5.00
C PRO A 187 -11.97 -29.03 -4.23
N ILE A 188 -12.54 -27.84 -3.98
CA ILE A 188 -13.79 -27.70 -3.24
C ILE A 188 -14.85 -27.16 -4.19
N THR A 189 -15.99 -27.85 -4.30
CA THR A 189 -17.15 -27.36 -5.06
C THR A 189 -18.19 -26.83 -4.09
N VAL A 190 -18.60 -25.57 -4.28
CA VAL A 190 -19.58 -24.88 -3.44
C VAL A 190 -20.62 -24.16 -4.29
N PRO A 191 -21.87 -24.02 -3.84
CA PRO A 191 -22.85 -23.17 -4.51
C PRO A 191 -22.32 -21.72 -4.62
N ALA A 192 -22.48 -21.10 -5.81
CA ALA A 192 -22.01 -19.72 -6.00
C ALA A 192 -22.67 -18.72 -5.06
N SER A 193 -23.89 -19.01 -4.60
CA SER A 193 -24.63 -18.22 -3.60
C SER A 193 -24.01 -18.24 -2.20
N GLU A 194 -23.18 -19.24 -1.90
CA GLU A 194 -22.52 -19.38 -0.59
C GLU A 194 -21.09 -18.83 -0.57
N VAL A 195 -20.60 -18.35 -1.72
CA VAL A 195 -19.25 -17.78 -1.84
C VAL A 195 -19.33 -16.26 -1.92
N LYS A 196 -18.68 -15.59 -0.99
CA LYS A 196 -18.46 -14.15 -1.08
C LYS A 196 -17.08 -13.89 -1.66
N THR A 197 -17.01 -13.28 -2.85
CA THR A 197 -15.75 -12.82 -3.43
C THR A 197 -15.31 -11.55 -2.73
N VAL A 198 -14.09 -11.56 -2.24
CA VAL A 198 -13.48 -10.40 -1.57
C VAL A 198 -12.69 -9.57 -2.58
N GLY A 199 -12.03 -10.22 -3.55
CA GLY A 199 -11.34 -9.55 -4.64
C GLY A 199 -10.38 -10.44 -5.41
N GLU A 200 -9.87 -9.91 -6.51
CA GLU A 200 -8.88 -10.54 -7.37
C GLU A 200 -7.47 -10.37 -6.82
N CYS A 201 -6.68 -11.43 -6.77
CA CYS A 201 -5.26 -11.36 -6.48
C CYS A 201 -4.51 -10.91 -7.74
N ILE A 202 -4.03 -9.67 -7.76
CA ILE A 202 -3.36 -9.05 -8.91
C ILE A 202 -1.83 -9.18 -8.86
N GLY A 203 -1.27 -9.65 -7.76
CA GLY A 203 0.15 -9.87 -7.57
C GLY A 203 0.48 -10.29 -6.14
N VAL A 204 1.73 -10.67 -5.93
CA VAL A 204 2.24 -11.14 -4.64
C VAL A 204 3.63 -10.57 -4.39
N TYR A 205 3.90 -10.18 -3.17
CA TYR A 205 5.23 -9.87 -2.68
C TYR A 205 5.68 -10.97 -1.73
N SER A 206 6.81 -11.60 -2.04
CA SER A 206 7.43 -12.63 -1.19
C SER A 206 8.61 -12.00 -0.43
N PRO A 207 8.52 -11.81 0.89
CA PRO A 207 9.66 -11.39 1.68
C PRO A 207 10.73 -12.49 1.63
N ARG A 208 11.97 -12.13 1.26
CA ARG A 208 13.07 -13.09 1.35
C ARG A 208 13.31 -13.40 2.82
N SER A 209 13.21 -14.68 3.20
CA SER A 209 13.72 -15.16 4.49
C SER A 209 15.24 -14.98 4.47
N ASN A 210 15.78 -14.12 5.33
CA ASN A 210 17.21 -14.05 5.59
C ASN A 210 17.63 -15.26 6.42
#